data_e3c9e1a888417a3d81064c5324e8e8c3
#
_entry.id   e3c9e1a888417a3d81064c5324e8e8c3
#
_cell.length_a   1.000
_cell.length_b   1.000
_cell.length_c   1.000
_cell.angle_alpha   90.00
_cell.angle_beta   90.00
_cell.angle_gamma   90.00
#
_symmetry.space_group_name_H-M   'P 1'
#
loop_
_entity.id
_entity.type
_entity.pdbx_description
1 polymer ?
#
loop_
_entity_poly.entity_id
_entity_poly.type
_entity_poly.pdbx_seq_one_letter_code
_entity_poly.pdbx_strand_id
1 'polypeptide(L)'
;AVDAVLPEGTIVNPRPPAPVSCRTATIKRIADTILGALVGALPGRMPAANSGTLLVMAFGGRDPETGRPFVASELAAGGMGARPDKDGIDTIETDVSNCMNIPVESVEMNFPLRISRMRLWQGSGGAGRFRGGLGLEKVFEATTTDVTVSHRGERFASSPWPLEGGAPGTRAHAFILRKDGTREELPSKKMIVLHPGDQLWEYIAGGAGYGDPMERDPAAVLADVLDGKIVNAAEYGVVLTADGRAVDEVKTKEGREGLAARRTTPRRSQSDRRRPHQVVP
;
A
#
# COMPACT_ATOMS: atom_id res chain seq x y z
N ALA A 1 -29.63 13.92 0.26
CA ALA A 1 -28.83 15.05 -0.22
C ALA A 1 -27.55 15.11 0.60
N VAL A 2 -26.45 15.54 0.01
CA VAL A 2 -25.16 15.77 0.69
C VAL A 2 -24.84 17.25 0.56
N ASP A 3 -24.70 17.94 1.70
CA ASP A 3 -24.27 19.32 1.72
C ASP A 3 -22.76 19.37 1.99
N ALA A 4 -22.01 19.92 1.04
CA ALA A 4 -20.57 20.06 1.15
C ALA A 4 -20.21 21.50 1.56
N VAL A 5 -19.54 21.65 2.69
CA VAL A 5 -18.97 22.93 3.14
C VAL A 5 -17.49 22.94 2.88
N LEU A 6 -17.03 23.80 1.98
CA LEU A 6 -15.63 23.91 1.53
C LEU A 6 -15.10 25.31 1.92
N PRO A 7 -14.62 25.50 3.16
CA PRO A 7 -14.13 26.80 3.60
C PRO A 7 -12.95 27.26 2.74
N GLU A 8 -12.98 28.51 2.32
CA GLU A 8 -11.93 29.12 1.51
C GLU A 8 -10.60 29.21 2.27
N GLY A 9 -9.49 29.02 1.57
CA GLY A 9 -8.14 29.02 2.15
C GLY A 9 -7.74 27.69 2.79
N THR A 10 -8.53 26.63 2.64
CA THR A 10 -8.23 25.28 3.12
C THR A 10 -7.64 24.40 1.98
N ILE A 11 -7.15 23.21 2.35
CA ILE A 11 -6.61 22.22 1.37
C ILE A 11 -7.68 21.81 0.34
N VAL A 12 -8.95 21.87 0.65
CA VAL A 12 -10.06 21.50 -0.25
C VAL A 12 -10.61 22.69 -1.05
N ASN A 13 -10.23 23.92 -0.69
CA ASN A 13 -10.61 25.16 -1.37
C ASN A 13 -9.50 26.21 -1.22
N PRO A 14 -8.35 26.00 -1.87
CA PRO A 14 -7.18 26.86 -1.72
C PRO A 14 -7.34 28.19 -2.43
N ARG A 15 -6.71 29.25 -1.87
CA ARG A 15 -6.62 30.56 -2.51
C ARG A 15 -5.34 30.67 -3.34
N PRO A 16 -5.36 31.23 -4.55
CA PRO A 16 -4.14 31.57 -5.27
C PRO A 16 -3.21 32.51 -4.45
N PRO A 17 -1.88 32.30 -4.51
CA PRO A 17 -1.07 31.43 -5.34
C PRO A 17 -0.74 30.07 -4.70
N ALA A 18 -1.63 29.45 -3.94
CA ALA A 18 -1.36 28.17 -3.28
C ALA A 18 -0.94 27.09 -4.31
N PRO A 19 0.04 26.22 -3.96
CA PRO A 19 0.47 25.13 -4.81
C PRO A 19 -0.61 24.03 -4.82
N VAL A 20 -1.16 23.71 -5.99
CA VAL A 20 -2.26 22.77 -6.17
C VAL A 20 -1.89 21.57 -7.05
N SER A 21 -0.62 21.23 -7.11
CA SER A 21 -0.13 20.06 -7.84
C SER A 21 -0.56 18.74 -7.17
N CYS A 22 -0.77 17.68 -7.96
CA CYS A 22 -1.15 16.35 -7.48
C CYS A 22 -2.47 16.28 -6.70
N ARG A 23 -3.50 17.00 -7.14
CA ARG A 23 -4.84 16.96 -6.54
C ARG A 23 -5.39 15.55 -6.33
N THR A 24 -4.99 14.59 -7.18
CA THR A 24 -5.44 13.20 -7.11
C THR A 24 -5.13 12.55 -5.75
N ALA A 25 -3.97 12.84 -5.15
CA ALA A 25 -3.64 12.34 -3.82
C ALA A 25 -4.63 12.89 -2.75
N THR A 26 -4.99 14.18 -2.84
CA THR A 26 -5.95 14.80 -1.91
C THR A 26 -7.34 14.21 -2.06
N ILE A 27 -7.86 14.07 -3.29
CA ILE A 27 -9.23 13.55 -3.48
C ILE A 27 -9.35 12.08 -3.08
N LYS A 28 -8.32 11.26 -3.28
CA LYS A 28 -8.29 9.87 -2.76
C LYS A 28 -8.31 9.83 -1.24
N ARG A 29 -7.61 10.75 -0.55
CA ARG A 29 -7.67 10.86 0.92
C ARG A 29 -9.04 11.31 1.41
N ILE A 30 -9.71 12.21 0.68
CA ILE A 30 -11.07 12.63 0.99
C ILE A 30 -12.03 11.44 0.87
N ALA A 31 -11.96 10.67 -0.23
CA ALA A 31 -12.78 9.49 -0.43
C ALA A 31 -12.59 8.45 0.70
N ASP A 32 -11.35 8.11 1.01
CA ASP A 32 -10.98 7.19 2.09
C ASP A 32 -11.49 7.67 3.47
N THR A 33 -11.41 8.99 3.72
CA THR A 33 -11.90 9.61 4.96
C THR A 33 -13.42 9.54 5.06
N ILE A 34 -14.16 9.82 3.98
CA ILE A 34 -15.61 9.72 3.94
C ILE A 34 -16.07 8.29 4.18
N LEU A 35 -15.45 7.32 3.48
CA LEU A 35 -15.76 5.90 3.68
C LEU A 35 -15.50 5.47 5.12
N GLY A 36 -14.38 5.89 5.71
CA GLY A 36 -14.04 5.63 7.10
C GLY A 36 -15.03 6.25 8.09
N ALA A 37 -15.49 7.46 7.84
CA ALA A 37 -16.49 8.13 8.68
C ALA A 37 -17.87 7.43 8.65
N LEU A 38 -18.20 6.77 7.54
CA LEU A 38 -19.47 6.06 7.38
C LEU A 38 -19.48 4.66 8.02
N VAL A 39 -18.34 4.12 8.45
CA VAL A 39 -18.24 2.76 9.03
C VAL A 39 -19.21 2.56 10.18
N GLY A 40 -19.27 3.52 11.12
CA GLY A 40 -20.16 3.43 12.28
C GLY A 40 -21.65 3.59 11.93
N ALA A 41 -21.97 4.32 10.87
CA ALA A 41 -23.34 4.55 10.42
C ALA A 41 -23.87 3.43 9.50
N LEU A 42 -22.97 2.72 8.81
CA LEU A 42 -23.31 1.69 7.84
C LEU A 42 -22.48 0.41 8.11
N PRO A 43 -22.70 -0.26 9.25
CA PRO A 43 -21.92 -1.45 9.62
C PRO A 43 -22.08 -2.55 8.56
N GLY A 44 -20.98 -3.24 8.26
CA GLY A 44 -20.93 -4.31 7.27
C GLY A 44 -21.14 -3.89 5.81
N ARG A 45 -21.13 -2.58 5.50
CA ARG A 45 -21.32 -2.08 4.12
C ARG A 45 -20.09 -1.37 3.56
N MET A 46 -19.22 -0.86 4.44
CA MET A 46 -18.03 -0.11 4.00
C MET A 46 -16.85 -1.04 3.76
N PRO A 47 -16.02 -0.80 2.75
CA PRO A 47 -14.79 -1.53 2.53
C PRO A 47 -13.73 -1.11 3.56
N ALA A 48 -12.76 -1.98 3.82
CA ALA A 48 -11.52 -1.61 4.48
C ALA A 48 -10.73 -0.63 3.59
N ALA A 49 -9.75 0.08 4.17
CA ALA A 49 -9.04 1.13 3.47
C ALA A 49 -8.26 0.62 2.26
N ASN A 50 -8.36 1.34 1.17
CA ASN A 50 -7.49 1.18 0.00
C ASN A 50 -6.06 1.64 0.33
N SER A 51 -5.09 1.24 -0.50
CA SER A 51 -3.76 1.87 -0.50
C SER A 51 -3.91 3.39 -0.58
N GLY A 52 -4.94 3.85 -1.29
CA GLY A 52 -5.27 5.25 -1.48
C GLY A 52 -4.11 6.05 -2.04
N THR A 53 -3.21 5.37 -2.71
CA THR A 53 -2.02 5.93 -3.32
C THR A 53 -2.19 5.95 -4.81
N LEU A 54 -1.97 7.10 -5.39
CA LEU A 54 -1.46 7.21 -6.73
C LEU A 54 -0.04 7.74 -6.56
N LEU A 55 0.95 6.86 -6.69
CA LEU A 55 2.32 7.28 -6.79
C LEU A 55 2.46 8.06 -8.10
N VAL A 56 2.79 9.34 -8.00
CA VAL A 56 3.00 10.21 -9.16
C VAL A 56 4.47 10.53 -9.25
N MET A 57 5.12 10.01 -10.25
CA MET A 57 6.51 10.33 -10.56
C MET A 57 6.58 11.12 -11.86
N ALA A 58 7.41 12.15 -11.87
CA ALA A 58 7.80 12.81 -13.09
C ALA A 58 9.31 12.66 -13.26
N PHE A 59 9.72 12.14 -14.39
CA PHE A 59 11.10 11.95 -14.79
C PHE A 59 11.44 13.00 -15.85
N GLY A 60 12.51 13.76 -15.65
CA GLY A 60 12.92 14.81 -16.58
C GLY A 60 14.41 14.84 -16.78
N GLY A 61 14.81 15.31 -17.94
CA GLY A 61 16.23 15.43 -18.30
C GLY A 61 16.43 15.94 -19.71
N ARG A 62 17.60 15.66 -20.25
CA ARG A 62 17.92 15.90 -21.66
C ARG A 62 18.34 14.61 -22.31
N ASP A 63 17.79 14.36 -23.47
CA ASP A 63 18.17 13.26 -24.33
C ASP A 63 19.66 13.40 -24.70
N PRO A 64 20.51 12.39 -24.48
CA PRO A 64 21.94 12.50 -24.67
C PRO A 64 22.38 12.61 -26.13
N GLU A 65 21.55 12.13 -27.08
CA GLU A 65 21.88 12.14 -28.51
C GLU A 65 21.42 13.44 -29.17
N THR A 66 20.21 13.89 -28.82
CA THR A 66 19.60 15.05 -29.48
C THR A 66 19.70 16.36 -28.70
N GLY A 67 20.05 16.29 -27.41
CA GLY A 67 20.07 17.42 -26.48
C GLY A 67 18.70 17.98 -26.15
N ARG A 68 17.61 17.37 -26.64
CA ARG A 68 16.24 17.82 -26.40
C ARG A 68 15.79 17.50 -24.97
N PRO A 69 15.04 18.41 -24.33
CA PRO A 69 14.44 18.10 -23.05
C PRO A 69 13.36 17.03 -23.21
N PHE A 70 13.26 16.12 -22.23
CA PHE A 70 12.17 15.18 -22.11
C PHE A 70 11.51 15.27 -20.74
N VAL A 71 10.23 14.92 -20.69
CA VAL A 71 9.48 14.70 -19.44
C VAL A 71 8.62 13.45 -19.63
N ALA A 72 8.83 12.47 -18.78
CA ALA A 72 7.96 11.31 -18.64
C ALA A 72 7.18 11.45 -17.32
N SER A 73 5.94 10.99 -17.29
CA SER A 73 5.15 10.90 -16.07
C SER A 73 4.62 9.49 -15.93
N GLU A 74 4.80 8.90 -14.76
CA GLU A 74 4.34 7.56 -14.46
C GLU A 74 3.43 7.58 -13.22
N LEU A 75 2.38 6.80 -13.30
CA LEU A 75 1.43 6.58 -12.23
C LEU A 75 1.51 5.13 -11.78
N ALA A 76 1.51 4.89 -10.48
CA ALA A 76 1.49 3.53 -9.97
C ALA A 76 0.44 3.39 -8.86
N ALA A 77 -0.47 2.43 -9.06
CA ALA A 77 -1.54 2.11 -8.13
C ALA A 77 -1.10 1.07 -7.11
N GLY A 78 -1.80 1.02 -5.99
CA GLY A 78 -1.61 0.00 -4.96
C GLY A 78 -2.81 -0.93 -4.80
N GLY A 79 -2.87 -1.67 -3.70
CA GLY A 79 -3.94 -2.62 -3.44
C GLY A 79 -5.25 -1.96 -3.02
N MET A 80 -6.37 -2.54 -3.42
CA MET A 80 -7.71 -2.18 -2.94
C MET A 80 -7.95 -2.80 -1.56
N GLY A 81 -8.66 -2.11 -0.68
CA GLY A 81 -9.15 -2.67 0.58
C GLY A 81 -10.15 -3.81 0.34
N ALA A 82 -10.14 -4.79 1.23
CA ALA A 82 -11.13 -5.87 1.21
C ALA A 82 -12.53 -5.33 1.49
N ARG A 83 -13.53 -6.04 0.98
CA ARG A 83 -14.95 -5.75 1.16
C ARG A 83 -15.60 -6.78 2.09
N PRO A 84 -16.82 -6.50 2.58
CA PRO A 84 -17.53 -7.43 3.45
C PRO A 84 -17.77 -8.81 2.84
N ASP A 85 -17.75 -8.92 1.51
CA ASP A 85 -18.14 -10.10 0.72
C ASP A 85 -17.03 -10.65 -0.19
N LYS A 86 -15.88 -9.97 -0.29
CA LYS A 86 -14.80 -10.38 -1.19
C LYS A 86 -13.45 -9.72 -0.92
N ASP A 87 -12.40 -10.34 -1.43
CA ASP A 87 -11.03 -9.84 -1.39
C ASP A 87 -10.88 -8.49 -2.10
N GLY A 88 -9.91 -7.71 -1.67
CA GLY A 88 -9.43 -6.53 -2.38
C GLY A 88 -8.77 -6.92 -3.71
N ILE A 89 -8.88 -6.04 -4.70
CA ILE A 89 -8.26 -6.23 -6.01
C ILE A 89 -6.79 -5.83 -5.93
N ASP A 90 -5.92 -6.66 -6.51
CA ASP A 90 -4.49 -6.43 -6.55
C ASP A 90 -4.17 -5.29 -7.53
N THR A 91 -3.33 -4.36 -7.11
CA THR A 91 -2.79 -3.25 -7.92
C THR A 91 -3.79 -2.62 -8.87
N ILE A 92 -4.76 -1.90 -8.31
CA ILE A 92 -5.82 -1.24 -9.08
C ILE A 92 -5.91 0.24 -8.69
N GLU A 93 -6.20 1.07 -9.66
CA GLU A 93 -6.57 2.46 -9.41
C GLU A 93 -7.95 2.52 -8.75
N THR A 94 -7.99 3.02 -7.52
CA THR A 94 -9.21 3.05 -6.70
C THR A 94 -9.83 4.43 -6.61
N ASP A 95 -11.08 4.48 -6.15
CA ASP A 95 -11.86 5.68 -5.84
C ASP A 95 -12.16 6.54 -7.07
N VAL A 96 -11.61 7.74 -7.11
CA VAL A 96 -12.00 8.79 -8.06
C VAL A 96 -11.10 8.89 -9.30
N SER A 97 -10.38 7.84 -9.63
CA SER A 97 -9.52 7.79 -10.81
C SER A 97 -9.56 6.43 -11.50
N ASN A 98 -9.13 6.39 -12.74
CA ASN A 98 -9.09 5.20 -13.59
C ASN A 98 -7.90 5.30 -14.54
N CYS A 99 -6.69 5.22 -13.98
CA CYS A 99 -5.46 5.27 -14.74
C CYS A 99 -4.93 3.86 -15.00
N MET A 100 -4.28 3.68 -16.14
CA MET A 100 -3.55 2.47 -16.50
C MET A 100 -2.05 2.75 -16.48
N ASN A 101 -1.24 1.71 -16.31
CA ASN A 101 0.20 1.82 -16.49
C ASN A 101 0.53 2.16 -17.95
N ILE A 102 1.55 2.97 -18.15
CA ILE A 102 2.13 3.14 -19.48
C ILE A 102 2.84 1.82 -19.85
N PRO A 103 2.68 1.32 -21.09
CA PRO A 103 3.42 0.15 -21.55
C PRO A 103 4.92 0.32 -21.35
N VAL A 104 5.59 -0.71 -20.82
CA VAL A 104 7.03 -0.68 -20.49
C VAL A 104 7.84 -0.31 -21.72
N GLU A 105 7.51 -0.91 -22.85
CA GLU A 105 8.16 -0.67 -24.14
C GLU A 105 8.08 0.80 -24.56
N SER A 106 6.93 1.43 -24.32
CA SER A 106 6.74 2.86 -24.65
C SER A 106 7.62 3.75 -23.78
N VAL A 107 7.81 3.41 -22.50
CA VAL A 107 8.73 4.15 -21.62
C VAL A 107 10.17 3.98 -22.10
N GLU A 108 10.61 2.75 -22.34
CA GLU A 108 11.98 2.42 -22.69
C GLU A 108 12.38 2.93 -24.09
N MET A 109 11.44 2.97 -25.03
CA MET A 109 11.68 3.51 -26.38
C MET A 109 11.78 5.04 -26.46
N ASN A 110 11.11 5.74 -25.54
CA ASN A 110 10.99 7.20 -25.64
C ASN A 110 11.83 7.96 -24.61
N PHE A 111 12.33 7.28 -23.57
CA PHE A 111 13.05 7.92 -22.47
C PHE A 111 14.30 7.12 -22.11
N PRO A 112 15.34 7.76 -21.54
CA PRO A 112 16.54 7.08 -21.05
C PRO A 112 16.27 6.37 -19.71
N LEU A 113 15.22 5.55 -19.69
CA LEU A 113 14.75 4.78 -18.54
C LEU A 113 14.55 3.32 -18.93
N ARG A 114 14.84 2.41 -18.01
CA ARG A 114 14.44 1.00 -18.08
C ARG A 114 13.53 0.67 -16.91
N ILE A 115 12.51 -0.13 -17.15
CA ILE A 115 11.67 -0.72 -16.09
C ILE A 115 12.18 -2.14 -15.84
N SER A 116 13.17 -2.27 -14.96
CA SER A 116 13.87 -3.55 -14.72
C SER A 116 13.01 -4.55 -13.92
N ARG A 117 11.94 -4.07 -13.25
CA ARG A 117 11.00 -4.91 -12.51
C ARG A 117 9.64 -4.25 -12.40
N MET A 118 8.60 -5.06 -12.57
CA MET A 118 7.22 -4.70 -12.28
C MET A 118 6.46 -5.97 -11.90
N ARG A 119 6.04 -6.06 -10.63
CA ARG A 119 5.31 -7.23 -10.11
C ARG A 119 4.42 -6.87 -8.93
N LEU A 120 3.47 -7.74 -8.62
CA LEU A 120 2.72 -7.64 -7.37
C LEU A 120 3.68 -7.77 -6.17
N TRP A 121 3.53 -6.89 -5.19
CA TRP A 121 4.30 -6.98 -3.95
C TRP A 121 3.68 -8.02 -3.04
N GLN A 122 4.30 -9.19 -2.99
CA GLN A 122 3.85 -10.35 -2.22
C GLN A 122 3.71 -10.02 -0.73
N GLY A 123 2.62 -10.47 -0.12
CA GLY A 123 2.34 -10.26 1.30
C GLY A 123 1.98 -8.81 1.69
N SER A 124 1.79 -7.92 0.73
CA SER A 124 1.47 -6.51 1.02
C SER A 124 0.01 -6.26 1.37
N GLY A 125 -0.91 -7.13 0.97
CA GLY A 125 -2.31 -7.05 1.35
C GLY A 125 -2.54 -7.45 2.81
N GLY A 126 -3.36 -6.69 3.54
CA GLY A 126 -3.71 -7.00 4.93
C GLY A 126 -4.49 -8.31 5.03
N ALA A 127 -4.15 -9.14 6.03
CA ALA A 127 -4.85 -10.39 6.30
C ALA A 127 -6.28 -10.14 6.78
N GLY A 128 -7.19 -11.05 6.48
CA GLY A 128 -8.60 -10.99 6.87
C GLY A 128 -9.36 -12.22 6.38
N ARG A 129 -10.62 -12.37 6.81
CA ARG A 129 -11.54 -13.30 6.17
C ARG A 129 -11.56 -13.04 4.66
N PHE A 130 -11.54 -11.75 4.31
CA PHE A 130 -11.25 -11.28 2.96
C PHE A 130 -9.93 -10.50 2.99
N ARG A 131 -9.00 -10.91 2.12
CA ARG A 131 -7.66 -10.34 2.02
C ARG A 131 -7.69 -8.98 1.31
N GLY A 132 -6.91 -8.01 1.81
CA GLY A 132 -6.60 -6.79 1.07
C GLY A 132 -5.85 -7.10 -0.22
N GLY A 133 -6.07 -6.28 -1.26
CA GLY A 133 -5.35 -6.38 -2.52
C GLY A 133 -3.86 -6.10 -2.36
N LEU A 134 -3.05 -6.74 -3.17
CA LEU A 134 -1.60 -6.52 -3.18
C LEU A 134 -1.23 -5.18 -3.77
N GLY A 135 -0.20 -4.57 -3.23
CA GLY A 135 0.50 -3.44 -3.82
C GLY A 135 1.42 -3.84 -4.96
N LEU A 136 2.14 -2.86 -5.47
CA LEU A 136 3.06 -3.00 -6.61
C LEU A 136 4.51 -2.81 -6.15
N GLU A 137 5.41 -3.63 -6.67
CA GLU A 137 6.85 -3.39 -6.70
C GLU A 137 7.24 -2.99 -8.11
N LYS A 138 7.83 -1.78 -8.27
CA LYS A 138 8.28 -1.27 -9.55
C LYS A 138 9.68 -0.68 -9.43
N VAL A 139 10.55 -0.98 -10.41
CA VAL A 139 11.94 -0.52 -10.40
C VAL A 139 12.25 0.18 -11.71
N PHE A 140 12.69 1.43 -11.59
CA PHE A 140 13.17 2.26 -12.70
C PHE A 140 14.69 2.38 -12.65
N GLU A 141 15.36 2.26 -13.77
CA GLU A 141 16.79 2.44 -13.90
C GLU A 141 17.08 3.57 -14.90
N ALA A 142 17.92 4.50 -14.52
CA ALA A 142 18.45 5.49 -15.46
C ALA A 142 19.51 4.83 -16.35
N THR A 143 19.39 4.95 -17.68
CA THR A 143 20.27 4.20 -18.60
C THR A 143 21.47 5.00 -19.09
N THR A 144 21.26 6.12 -19.75
CA THR A 144 22.31 6.79 -20.55
C THR A 144 22.63 8.23 -20.08
N THR A 145 21.75 8.86 -19.31
CA THR A 145 21.94 10.24 -18.84
C THR A 145 21.36 10.42 -17.44
N ASP A 146 21.69 11.52 -16.79
CA ASP A 146 21.07 11.92 -15.53
C ASP A 146 19.58 12.17 -15.71
N VAL A 147 18.78 11.61 -14.80
CA VAL A 147 17.33 11.77 -14.78
C VAL A 147 16.91 12.39 -13.45
N THR A 148 16.35 13.59 -13.52
CA THR A 148 15.72 14.21 -12.35
C THR A 148 14.35 13.60 -12.13
N VAL A 149 14.07 13.14 -10.90
CA VAL A 149 12.79 12.52 -10.55
C VAL A 149 12.09 13.35 -9.47
N SER A 150 10.87 13.77 -9.76
CA SER A 150 9.95 14.27 -8.74
C SER A 150 9.18 13.09 -8.16
N HIS A 151 9.74 12.51 -7.07
CA HIS A 151 9.12 11.41 -6.33
C HIS A 151 8.02 11.93 -5.40
N ARG A 152 6.82 11.32 -5.45
CA ARG A 152 5.68 11.64 -4.58
C ARG A 152 4.84 10.40 -4.35
N GLY A 153 4.75 9.96 -3.11
CA GLY A 153 3.93 8.82 -2.69
C GLY A 153 3.18 9.10 -1.39
N GLU A 154 2.18 8.30 -1.14
CA GLU A 154 1.41 8.30 0.11
C GLU A 154 1.62 6.98 0.87
N ARG A 155 1.05 6.85 2.07
CA ARG A 155 1.17 5.65 2.93
C ARG A 155 2.59 5.33 3.42
N PHE A 156 3.51 6.27 3.40
CA PHE A 156 4.84 6.10 3.99
C PHE A 156 4.81 6.13 5.52
N ALA A 157 3.93 6.93 6.10
CA ALA A 157 3.81 7.09 7.55
C ALA A 157 2.66 6.28 8.18
N SER A 158 1.63 5.92 7.41
CA SER A 158 0.44 5.22 7.91
C SER A 158 0.05 4.05 7.02
N SER A 159 -0.41 2.95 7.63
CA SER A 159 -0.98 1.81 6.93
C SER A 159 -2.44 2.06 6.54
N PRO A 160 -2.95 1.42 5.48
CA PRO A 160 -4.39 1.30 5.26
C PRO A 160 -5.07 0.62 6.46
N TRP A 161 -6.16 1.21 6.94
CA TRP A 161 -6.88 0.73 8.13
C TRP A 161 -7.81 -0.45 7.79
N PRO A 162 -7.80 -1.52 8.63
CA PRO A 162 -8.65 -2.70 8.44
C PRO A 162 -10.03 -2.50 9.07
N LEU A 163 -10.95 -3.44 8.79
CA LEU A 163 -12.26 -3.53 9.43
C LEU A 163 -12.54 -4.92 9.97
N GLU A 164 -13.45 -5.01 10.94
CA GLU A 164 -14.03 -6.25 11.49
C GLU A 164 -12.99 -7.30 11.91
N GLY A 165 -11.86 -6.87 12.46
CA GLY A 165 -10.79 -7.77 12.93
C GLY A 165 -9.74 -8.15 11.88
N GLY A 166 -9.80 -7.57 10.69
CA GLY A 166 -8.77 -7.70 9.68
C GLY A 166 -7.44 -7.04 10.09
N ALA A 167 -6.40 -7.26 9.31
CA ALA A 167 -5.09 -6.66 9.48
C ALA A 167 -4.88 -5.47 8.53
N PRO A 168 -4.04 -4.48 8.91
CA PRO A 168 -3.70 -3.37 8.04
C PRO A 168 -2.92 -3.86 6.81
N GLY A 169 -3.07 -3.14 5.69
CA GLY A 169 -2.17 -3.29 4.56
C GLY A 169 -0.76 -2.77 4.88
N THR A 170 0.23 -3.18 4.10
CA THR A 170 1.61 -2.67 4.26
C THR A 170 1.69 -1.18 3.95
N ARG A 171 2.68 -0.53 4.53
CA ARG A 171 3.04 0.84 4.18
C ARG A 171 3.87 0.86 2.90
N ALA A 172 3.74 1.94 2.13
CA ALA A 172 4.62 2.20 1.02
C ALA A 172 6.04 2.55 1.51
N HIS A 173 7.04 2.24 0.71
CA HIS A 173 8.42 2.72 0.89
C HIS A 173 9.14 2.79 -0.46
N ALA A 174 10.21 3.56 -0.50
CA ALA A 174 11.03 3.71 -1.68
C ALA A 174 12.50 3.94 -1.31
N PHE A 175 13.40 3.53 -2.17
CA PHE A 175 14.82 3.80 -2.02
C PHE A 175 15.52 3.87 -3.38
N ILE A 176 16.67 4.52 -3.41
CA ILE A 176 17.57 4.48 -4.54
C ILE A 176 18.66 3.43 -4.24
N LEU A 177 18.87 2.52 -5.17
CA LEU A 177 20.06 1.69 -5.21
C LEU A 177 21.03 2.30 -6.22
N ARG A 178 22.10 2.91 -5.73
CA ARG A 178 23.12 3.50 -6.55
C ARG A 178 23.93 2.43 -7.28
N LYS A 179 24.55 2.78 -8.38
CA LYS A 179 25.39 1.88 -9.17
C LYS A 179 26.54 1.25 -8.36
N ASP A 180 27.03 1.93 -7.33
CA ASP A 180 28.08 1.45 -6.43
C ASP A 180 27.55 0.50 -5.33
N GLY A 181 26.24 0.22 -5.30
CA GLY A 181 25.58 -0.61 -4.31
C GLY A 181 25.09 0.16 -3.06
N THR A 182 25.33 1.45 -2.96
CA THR A 182 24.83 2.28 -1.87
C THR A 182 23.30 2.37 -1.93
N ARG A 183 22.62 2.15 -0.80
CA ARG A 183 21.17 2.30 -0.66
C ARG A 183 20.81 3.57 0.08
N GLU A 184 19.94 4.38 -0.53
CA GLU A 184 19.43 5.65 0.00
C GLU A 184 17.91 5.56 0.17
N GLU A 185 17.42 5.57 1.41
CA GLU A 185 15.98 5.58 1.70
C GLU A 185 15.35 6.92 1.32
N LEU A 186 14.14 6.86 0.77
CA LEU A 186 13.41 8.04 0.34
C LEU A 186 12.23 8.37 1.27
N PRO A 187 12.03 9.65 1.60
CA PRO A 187 10.78 10.10 2.20
C PRO A 187 9.64 10.07 1.16
N SER A 188 8.40 10.28 1.61
CA SER A 188 7.22 10.27 0.73
C SER A 188 7.26 11.29 -0.41
N LYS A 189 8.06 12.35 -0.29
CA LYS A 189 8.18 13.42 -1.30
C LYS A 189 9.62 13.93 -1.33
N LYS A 190 10.26 13.83 -2.48
CA LYS A 190 11.64 14.32 -2.68
C LYS A 190 11.93 14.52 -4.18
N MET A 191 12.68 15.58 -4.48
CA MET A 191 13.36 15.69 -5.77
C MET A 191 14.70 14.95 -5.67
N ILE A 192 14.95 14.07 -6.61
CA ILE A 192 16.16 13.23 -6.67
C ILE A 192 16.76 13.27 -8.05
N VAL A 193 18.03 12.92 -8.16
CA VAL A 193 18.72 12.68 -9.42
C VAL A 193 19.19 11.23 -9.44
N LEU A 194 18.83 10.50 -10.49
CA LEU A 194 19.36 9.19 -10.83
C LEU A 194 20.46 9.37 -11.87
N HIS A 195 21.65 8.87 -11.57
CA HIS A 195 22.75 8.78 -12.51
C HIS A 195 22.67 7.48 -13.32
N PRO A 196 23.30 7.37 -14.50
CA PRO A 196 23.29 6.14 -15.28
C PRO A 196 23.71 4.89 -14.48
N GLY A 197 22.82 3.91 -14.41
CA GLY A 197 22.97 2.69 -13.63
C GLY A 197 22.38 2.75 -12.23
N ASP A 198 21.88 3.90 -11.76
CA ASP A 198 21.11 3.99 -10.52
C ASP A 198 19.69 3.46 -10.73
N GLN A 199 19.15 2.83 -9.68
CA GLN A 199 17.80 2.27 -9.69
C GLN A 199 16.93 2.93 -8.62
N LEU A 200 15.73 3.34 -9.01
CA LEU A 200 14.68 3.77 -8.08
C LEU A 200 13.74 2.59 -7.84
N TRP A 201 13.70 2.11 -6.61
CA TRP A 201 12.84 1.03 -6.14
C TRP A 201 11.61 1.61 -5.44
N GLU A 202 10.44 1.24 -5.93
CA GLU A 202 9.14 1.70 -5.41
C GLU A 202 8.30 0.53 -4.95
N TYR A 203 7.85 0.60 -3.70
CA TYR A 203 6.93 -0.35 -3.08
C TYR A 203 5.66 0.38 -2.70
N ILE A 204 4.60 0.16 -3.47
CA ILE A 204 3.30 0.80 -3.27
C ILE A 204 2.47 -0.04 -2.31
N ALA A 205 1.81 0.61 -1.35
CA ALA A 205 1.05 -0.03 -0.29
C ALA A 205 0.00 -1.03 -0.81
N GLY A 206 -0.21 -2.11 -0.07
CA GLY A 206 -1.36 -3.00 -0.25
C GLY A 206 -2.64 -2.41 0.34
N GLY A 207 -3.80 -2.98 0.05
CA GLY A 207 -5.07 -2.69 0.70
C GLY A 207 -5.19 -3.38 2.07
N ALA A 208 -6.09 -2.91 2.92
CA ALA A 208 -6.34 -3.54 4.22
C ALA A 208 -7.31 -4.73 4.13
N GLY A 209 -7.21 -5.67 5.09
CA GLY A 209 -8.08 -6.82 5.22
C GLY A 209 -9.42 -6.51 5.90
N TYR A 210 -10.40 -7.38 5.71
CA TYR A 210 -11.73 -7.31 6.30
C TYR A 210 -12.10 -8.64 6.97
N GLY A 211 -12.60 -8.59 8.20
CA GLY A 211 -12.98 -9.77 9.00
C GLY A 211 -11.78 -10.52 9.59
N ASP A 212 -12.04 -11.41 10.55
CA ASP A 212 -10.98 -12.17 11.21
C ASP A 212 -10.26 -13.10 10.21
N PRO A 213 -8.93 -13.03 10.07
CA PRO A 213 -8.16 -13.93 9.22
C PRO A 213 -8.38 -15.42 9.52
N MET A 214 -8.73 -15.76 10.77
CA MET A 214 -9.00 -17.14 11.17
C MET A 214 -10.29 -17.71 10.54
N GLU A 215 -11.15 -16.84 10.01
CA GLU A 215 -12.39 -17.25 9.32
C GLU A 215 -12.19 -17.46 7.80
N ARG A 216 -10.99 -17.12 7.26
CA ARG A 216 -10.71 -17.37 5.84
C ARG A 216 -10.65 -18.87 5.57
N ASP A 217 -11.29 -19.31 4.49
CA ASP A 217 -11.23 -20.69 4.02
C ASP A 217 -9.77 -21.15 3.85
N PRO A 218 -9.32 -22.23 4.53
CA PRO A 218 -7.97 -22.75 4.40
C PRO A 218 -7.58 -23.09 2.94
N ALA A 219 -8.52 -23.53 2.12
CA ALA A 219 -8.28 -23.79 0.70
C ALA A 219 -7.97 -22.49 -0.07
N ALA A 220 -8.67 -21.39 0.26
CA ALA A 220 -8.38 -20.07 -0.33
C ALA A 220 -7.02 -19.54 0.13
N VAL A 221 -6.62 -19.80 1.39
CA VAL A 221 -5.27 -19.44 1.86
C VAL A 221 -4.20 -20.22 1.10
N LEU A 222 -4.38 -21.53 0.90
CA LEU A 222 -3.46 -22.37 0.12
C LEU A 222 -3.34 -21.86 -1.32
N ALA A 223 -4.45 -21.55 -1.98
CA ALA A 223 -4.46 -21.01 -3.33
C ALA A 223 -3.66 -19.70 -3.41
N ASP A 224 -3.89 -18.77 -2.48
CA ASP A 224 -3.15 -17.51 -2.41
C ASP A 224 -1.65 -17.70 -2.11
N VAL A 225 -1.26 -18.73 -1.34
CA VAL A 225 0.15 -19.09 -1.12
C VAL A 225 0.78 -19.61 -2.40
N LEU A 226 0.10 -20.51 -3.10
CA LEU A 226 0.59 -21.08 -4.37
C LEU A 226 0.70 -20.01 -5.47
N ASP A 227 -0.23 -19.05 -5.47
CA ASP A 227 -0.18 -17.87 -6.35
C ASP A 227 0.87 -16.83 -5.91
N GLY A 228 1.54 -17.03 -4.78
CA GLY A 228 2.52 -16.08 -4.23
C GLY A 228 1.90 -14.79 -3.67
N LYS A 229 0.61 -14.76 -3.36
CA LYS A 229 -0.08 -13.60 -2.80
C LYS A 229 0.08 -13.52 -1.29
N ILE A 230 0.03 -14.65 -0.60
CA ILE A 230 0.26 -14.80 0.84
C ILE A 230 1.65 -15.40 1.05
N VAL A 231 2.46 -14.77 1.88
CA VAL A 231 3.81 -15.26 2.23
C VAL A 231 3.76 -16.14 3.48
N ASN A 232 2.83 -15.88 4.39
CA ASN A 232 2.75 -16.56 5.68
C ASN A 232 1.32 -17.06 5.96
N ALA A 233 1.07 -18.34 5.70
CA ALA A 233 -0.24 -18.97 5.97
C ALA A 233 -0.60 -18.98 7.47
N ALA A 234 0.38 -18.89 8.38
CA ALA A 234 0.13 -18.89 9.81
C ALA A 234 -0.62 -17.63 10.29
N GLU A 235 -0.56 -16.53 9.55
CA GLU A 235 -1.39 -15.33 9.83
C GLU A 235 -2.89 -15.60 9.73
N TYR A 236 -3.26 -16.67 9.02
CA TYR A 236 -4.63 -17.15 8.86
C TYR A 236 -4.92 -18.40 9.71
N GLY A 237 -4.00 -18.77 10.61
CA GLY A 237 -4.07 -20.00 11.39
C GLY A 237 -4.05 -21.25 10.53
N VAL A 238 -3.52 -21.20 9.33
CA VAL A 238 -3.42 -22.35 8.43
C VAL A 238 -2.02 -22.95 8.48
N VAL A 239 -1.98 -24.27 8.67
CA VAL A 239 -0.75 -25.06 8.63
C VAL A 239 -0.72 -25.81 7.30
N LEU A 240 0.36 -25.66 6.57
CA LEU A 240 0.58 -26.38 5.31
C LEU A 240 1.39 -27.66 5.56
N THR A 241 1.24 -28.62 4.67
CA THR A 241 2.10 -29.82 4.59
C THR A 241 3.56 -29.44 4.38
N ALA A 242 4.50 -30.34 4.66
CA ALA A 242 5.94 -30.06 4.57
C ALA A 242 6.39 -29.64 3.16
N ASP A 243 5.69 -30.05 2.12
CA ASP A 243 5.96 -29.63 0.74
C ASP A 243 5.23 -28.35 0.34
N GLY A 244 4.43 -27.75 1.25
CA GLY A 244 3.67 -26.51 1.03
C GLY A 244 2.52 -26.60 0.02
N ARG A 245 2.13 -27.80 -0.39
CA ARG A 245 1.17 -28.01 -1.48
C ARG A 245 -0.23 -28.41 -1.04
N ALA A 246 -0.44 -28.65 0.24
CA ALA A 246 -1.74 -28.98 0.81
C ALA A 246 -1.90 -28.36 2.20
N VAL A 247 -3.12 -28.28 2.68
CA VAL A 247 -3.45 -27.91 4.05
C VAL A 247 -3.33 -29.14 4.96
N ASP A 248 -2.62 -29.02 6.09
CA ASP A 248 -2.70 -29.98 7.18
C ASP A 248 -3.96 -29.65 8.01
N GLU A 249 -5.06 -30.31 7.67
CA GLU A 249 -6.40 -30.03 8.22
C GLU A 249 -6.44 -30.19 9.74
N VAL A 250 -5.74 -31.22 10.29
CA VAL A 250 -5.72 -31.49 11.73
C VAL A 250 -5.02 -30.37 12.47
N LYS A 251 -3.80 -30.05 12.08
CA LYS A 251 -3.03 -28.97 12.72
C LYS A 251 -3.64 -27.58 12.50
N THR A 252 -4.27 -27.35 11.37
CA THR A 252 -5.00 -26.11 11.10
C THR A 252 -6.16 -25.93 12.06
N LYS A 253 -6.96 -26.98 12.26
CA LYS A 253 -8.08 -26.96 13.20
C LYS A 253 -7.60 -26.72 14.64
N GLU A 254 -6.64 -27.52 15.11
CA GLU A 254 -6.06 -27.37 16.44
C GLU A 254 -5.47 -25.98 16.68
N GLY A 255 -4.74 -25.45 15.68
CA GLY A 255 -4.16 -24.12 15.73
C GLY A 255 -5.18 -23.00 15.88
N ARG A 256 -6.26 -23.06 15.10
CA ARG A 256 -7.36 -22.08 15.17
C ARG A 256 -8.12 -22.16 16.49
N GLU A 257 -8.43 -23.35 16.98
CA GLU A 257 -9.09 -23.56 18.27
C GLU A 257 -8.21 -23.04 19.44
N GLY A 258 -6.91 -23.32 19.43
CA GLY A 258 -5.97 -22.83 20.43
C GLY A 258 -5.84 -21.29 20.45
N LEU A 259 -5.90 -20.65 19.30
CA LEU A 259 -5.88 -19.17 19.20
C LEU A 259 -7.21 -18.57 19.67
N ALA A 260 -8.35 -19.16 19.36
CA ALA A 260 -9.65 -18.74 19.83
C ALA A 260 -9.74 -18.80 21.36
N ALA A 261 -9.28 -19.88 21.97
CA ALA A 261 -9.24 -20.03 23.44
C ALA A 261 -8.40 -18.96 24.13
N ARG A 262 -7.26 -18.56 23.53
CA ARG A 262 -6.40 -17.50 24.07
C ARG A 262 -7.04 -16.10 23.97
N ARG A 263 -7.88 -15.84 22.98
CA ARG A 263 -8.59 -14.56 22.80
C ARG A 263 -9.74 -14.39 23.80
N THR A 264 -10.36 -15.46 24.26
CA THR A 264 -11.44 -15.45 25.25
C THR A 264 -10.96 -15.34 26.69
N THR A 265 -9.66 -15.56 26.96
CA THR A 265 -9.09 -15.38 28.30
C THR A 265 -8.86 -13.89 28.56
N PRO A 266 -9.53 -13.25 29.56
CA PRO A 266 -9.36 -11.84 29.82
C PRO A 266 -7.90 -11.52 30.16
N ARG A 267 -7.27 -10.60 29.45
CA ARG A 267 -5.98 -10.04 29.87
C ARG A 267 -6.16 -9.46 31.27
N ARG A 268 -5.54 -10.07 32.30
CA ARG A 268 -5.45 -9.45 33.64
C ARG A 268 -4.92 -8.03 33.43
N SER A 269 -5.73 -7.04 33.79
CA SER A 269 -5.38 -5.64 33.68
C SER A 269 -4.13 -5.37 34.52
N GLN A 270 -3.08 -4.89 33.89
CA GLN A 270 -1.92 -4.28 34.58
C GLN A 270 -2.29 -2.88 35.09
N SER A 271 -3.43 -2.74 35.78
CA SER A 271 -3.88 -1.46 36.33
C SER A 271 -3.49 -1.27 37.80
N ASP A 272 -2.45 -1.94 38.31
CA ASP A 272 -2.08 -1.82 39.74
C ASP A 272 -0.60 -1.46 39.96
N ARG A 273 -0.10 -0.45 39.21
CA ARG A 273 1.14 0.26 39.58
C ARG A 273 1.02 1.78 39.25
N ARG A 274 0.03 2.44 39.82
CA ARG A 274 0.12 3.91 40.00
C ARG A 274 0.91 4.16 41.30
N ARG A 275 2.20 4.50 41.18
CA ARG A 275 2.89 5.21 42.25
C ARG A 275 2.39 6.64 42.31
N PRO A 276 2.07 7.20 43.49
CA PRO A 276 1.68 8.58 43.59
C PRO A 276 2.88 9.48 43.26
N HIS A 277 2.66 10.48 42.39
CA HIS A 277 3.60 11.57 42.22
C HIS A 277 3.66 12.39 43.50
N GLN A 278 4.80 12.38 44.18
CA GLN A 278 5.14 13.37 45.21
C GLN A 278 5.32 14.72 44.53
N VAL A 279 4.49 15.64 44.93
CA VAL A 279 4.67 17.08 44.68
C VAL A 279 5.70 17.56 45.70
N VAL A 280 6.82 18.10 45.27
CA VAL A 280 7.80 18.80 46.09
C VAL A 280 7.62 20.31 45.85
N PRO A 281 7.67 21.15 46.90
CA PRO A 281 7.26 22.55 46.87
C PRO A 281 8.16 23.49 46.01
#